data_24a3a0dd302cbe4199218fb9cde8c506
#
_entry.id   24a3a0dd302cbe4199218fb9cde8c506
#
_cell.length_a   1.000
_cell.length_b   1.000
_cell.length_c   1.000
_cell.angle_alpha   90.00
_cell.angle_beta   90.00
_cell.angle_gamma   90.00
#
_symmetry.space_group_name_H-M   'P 1'
#
loop_
_entity.id
_entity.type
_entity.pdbx_description
1 polymer ?
#
loop_
_entity_poly.entity_id
_entity_poly.type
_entity_poly.pdbx_seq_one_letter_code
_entity_poly.pdbx_strand_id
1 'polypeptide(L)'
;MIRLTAMGAIAFAVAMNPAFGEVSSAELDAISIPDKVETAIGTLEFFDGVPTDATVSTVYDNLDRMRGMQVFLDNVGAVSMYSVRKGLADAGAQGANRIALFAQLMDSQTLVVTANTSTLYAYTYTDLAKDGPTVIDIPPGMLGFLNDAWQRFVGNMGVTGPDAGKGGKYLVVPPGYTGDIPDGYFLLQPPTNRNFMFLRGSIAKGLKPAVENITSNLKVYPLKDAANPAETAFVDMSSKAFNTVFPSDFSYFENLNEIIQEEPIAAIGGSIPTTPRASGQLPSPTRTPASKRMGR
;
A
#
# COMPACT_ATOMS: atom_id res chain seq x y z
N MET A 1 -52.14 43.57 97.65
CA MET A 1 -51.98 42.20 97.06
C MET A 1 -51.83 42.36 95.56
N ILE A 2 -50.61 42.28 95.14
CA ILE A 2 -50.31 42.38 93.71
C ILE A 2 -49.62 41.06 93.34
N ARG A 3 -50.27 40.31 92.47
CA ARG A 3 -49.70 39.07 91.90
C ARG A 3 -48.86 39.39 90.62
N LEU A 4 -47.58 39.12 90.65
CA LEU A 4 -46.74 39.15 89.51
C LEU A 4 -46.87 37.82 88.78
N THR A 5 -47.24 37.91 87.49
CA THR A 5 -47.25 36.81 86.56
C THR A 5 -45.90 36.85 85.77
N ALA A 6 -45.10 35.81 85.96
CA ALA A 6 -43.86 35.63 85.18
C ALA A 6 -44.15 35.11 83.75
N MET A 7 -43.75 35.85 82.78
CA MET A 7 -43.77 35.46 81.36
C MET A 7 -42.45 34.73 80.99
N GLY A 8 -42.51 33.43 80.77
CA GLY A 8 -41.37 32.63 80.33
C GLY A 8 -41.11 32.85 78.83
N ALA A 9 -39.92 33.31 78.50
CA ALA A 9 -39.42 33.40 77.15
C ALA A 9 -38.84 32.01 76.72
N ILE A 10 -39.51 31.38 75.77
CA ILE A 10 -38.98 30.16 75.06
C ILE A 10 -38.04 30.63 73.97
N ALA A 11 -36.73 30.45 74.19
CA ALA A 11 -35.71 30.65 73.18
C ALA A 11 -35.68 29.41 72.20
N PHE A 12 -36.12 29.62 70.96
CA PHE A 12 -36.02 28.63 69.91
C PHE A 12 -34.58 28.71 69.31
N ALA A 13 -33.68 27.81 69.74
CA ALA A 13 -32.39 27.68 69.08
C ALA A 13 -32.52 26.89 67.75
N VAL A 14 -32.53 27.62 66.62
CA VAL A 14 -32.43 27.03 65.29
C VAL A 14 -30.96 26.61 65.17
N ALA A 15 -30.67 25.34 65.27
CA ALA A 15 -29.40 24.76 64.90
C ALA A 15 -29.34 24.77 63.39
N MET A 16 -28.67 25.77 62.81
CA MET A 16 -28.25 25.74 61.39
C MET A 16 -27.06 24.74 61.29
N ASN A 17 -27.34 23.49 60.98
CA ASN A 17 -26.33 22.60 60.47
C ASN A 17 -26.04 23.06 59.02
N PRO A 18 -24.82 23.50 58.67
CA PRO A 18 -24.43 23.63 57.30
C PRO A 18 -24.35 22.21 56.75
N ALA A 19 -25.36 21.80 55.98
CA ALA A 19 -25.27 20.59 55.16
C ALA A 19 -24.31 20.87 54.01
N PHE A 20 -23.02 20.95 54.28
CA PHE A 20 -22.03 20.69 53.27
C PHE A 20 -22.12 19.17 53.04
N GLY A 21 -22.76 18.78 51.96
CA GLY A 21 -22.70 17.40 51.49
C GLY A 21 -21.22 17.09 51.27
N GLU A 22 -20.61 16.41 52.20
CA GLU A 22 -19.27 15.87 52.02
C GLU A 22 -19.37 14.81 50.91
N VAL A 23 -18.72 15.07 49.74
CA VAL A 23 -18.66 14.09 48.66
C VAL A 23 -17.95 12.85 49.22
N SER A 24 -18.58 11.70 49.14
CA SER A 24 -18.01 10.47 49.66
C SER A 24 -16.74 10.08 48.90
N SER A 25 -15.81 9.38 49.57
CA SER A 25 -14.61 8.86 48.90
C SER A 25 -14.97 7.95 47.71
N ALA A 26 -16.07 7.20 47.79
CA ALA A 26 -16.55 6.38 46.68
C ALA A 26 -17.02 7.19 45.47
N GLU A 27 -17.62 8.37 45.69
CA GLU A 27 -17.99 9.29 44.60
C GLU A 27 -16.77 9.97 44.01
N LEU A 28 -15.76 10.34 44.84
CA LEU A 28 -14.48 10.87 44.38
C LEU A 28 -13.71 9.81 43.56
N ASP A 29 -13.65 8.56 44.02
CA ASP A 29 -13.00 7.46 43.32
C ASP A 29 -13.69 7.15 41.98
N ALA A 30 -15.02 7.31 41.91
CA ALA A 30 -15.78 7.05 40.66
C ALA A 30 -15.52 8.09 39.57
N ILE A 31 -15.09 9.29 39.89
CA ILE A 31 -14.80 10.39 38.96
C ILE A 31 -13.30 10.66 38.79
N SER A 32 -12.43 10.06 39.64
CA SER A 32 -10.99 10.23 39.54
C SER A 32 -10.39 9.25 38.55
N ILE A 33 -9.36 9.68 37.86
CA ILE A 33 -8.54 8.81 37.00
C ILE A 33 -7.61 8.03 37.93
N PRO A 34 -7.58 6.68 37.87
CA PRO A 34 -6.67 5.90 38.71
C PRO A 34 -5.21 6.20 38.37
N ASP A 35 -4.34 6.25 39.40
CA ASP A 35 -2.91 6.49 39.23
C ASP A 35 -2.21 5.36 38.44
N LYS A 36 -2.80 4.16 38.42
CA LYS A 36 -2.26 2.99 37.69
C LYS A 36 -3.38 2.23 37.01
N VAL A 37 -3.12 1.87 35.73
CA VAL A 37 -4.02 1.04 34.94
C VAL A 37 -3.23 -0.12 34.32
N GLU A 38 -3.61 -1.35 34.66
CA GLU A 38 -3.06 -2.56 34.05
C GLU A 38 -3.68 -2.77 32.68
N THR A 39 -2.84 -2.90 31.64
CA THR A 39 -3.28 -3.08 30.26
C THR A 39 -2.51 -4.20 29.55
N ALA A 40 -2.98 -4.62 28.37
CA ALA A 40 -2.27 -5.58 27.53
C ALA A 40 -0.89 -5.08 27.06
N ILE A 41 -0.62 -3.77 27.13
CA ILE A 41 0.66 -3.17 26.71
C ILE A 41 1.56 -2.83 27.91
N GLY A 42 1.14 -3.17 29.13
CA GLY A 42 1.84 -2.92 30.39
C GLY A 42 1.05 -2.05 31.34
N THR A 43 1.65 -1.76 32.50
CA THR A 43 1.10 -0.85 33.49
C THR A 43 1.27 0.59 33.00
N LEU A 44 0.17 1.34 32.94
CA LEU A 44 0.17 2.77 32.63
C LEU A 44 0.05 3.55 33.94
N GLU A 45 0.95 4.49 34.19
CA GLU A 45 1.01 5.29 35.39
C GLU A 45 0.68 6.76 35.12
N PHE A 46 -0.10 7.35 36.00
CA PHE A 46 -0.58 8.73 35.91
C PHE A 46 -0.31 9.47 37.23
N PHE A 47 -0.19 10.78 37.15
CA PHE A 47 -0.18 11.67 38.31
C PHE A 47 -1.26 12.74 38.11
N ASP A 48 -2.26 12.75 38.94
CA ASP A 48 -3.44 13.63 38.78
C ASP A 48 -4.04 13.62 37.36
N GLY A 49 -4.12 12.43 36.74
CA GLY A 49 -4.64 12.25 35.40
C GLY A 49 -3.66 12.59 34.28
N VAL A 50 -2.45 13.05 34.61
CA VAL A 50 -1.38 13.32 33.63
C VAL A 50 -0.51 12.06 33.49
N PRO A 51 -0.34 11.51 32.25
CA PRO A 51 0.48 10.33 32.08
C PRO A 51 1.96 10.62 32.37
N THR A 52 2.65 9.68 32.98
CA THR A 52 4.10 9.74 33.14
C THR A 52 4.81 9.62 31.78
N ASP A 53 6.07 10.07 31.64
CA ASP A 53 6.87 9.94 30.42
C ASP A 53 6.99 8.47 29.97
N ALA A 54 7.07 7.53 30.93
CA ALA A 54 7.11 6.10 30.64
C ALA A 54 5.78 5.62 30.03
N THR A 55 4.65 6.06 30.55
CA THR A 55 3.31 5.79 29.99
C THR A 55 3.18 6.37 28.60
N VAL A 56 3.59 7.61 28.38
CA VAL A 56 3.58 8.26 27.07
C VAL A 56 4.39 7.45 26.06
N SER A 57 5.62 7.05 26.43
CA SER A 57 6.48 6.23 25.56
C SER A 57 5.82 4.90 25.22
N THR A 58 5.30 4.18 26.21
CA THR A 58 4.64 2.88 26.04
C THR A 58 3.45 2.98 25.08
N VAL A 59 2.61 4.01 25.23
CA VAL A 59 1.44 4.22 24.37
C VAL A 59 1.84 4.56 22.94
N TYR A 60 2.81 5.46 22.75
CA TYR A 60 3.29 5.80 21.41
C TYR A 60 4.01 4.65 20.71
N ASP A 61 4.85 3.88 21.42
CA ASP A 61 5.53 2.71 20.85
C ASP A 61 4.52 1.65 20.40
N ASN A 62 3.44 1.46 21.16
CA ASN A 62 2.36 0.56 20.76
C ASN A 62 1.58 1.11 19.55
N LEU A 63 1.29 2.40 19.53
CA LEU A 63 0.62 3.04 18.38
C LEU A 63 1.45 2.92 17.10
N ASP A 64 2.77 3.13 17.18
CA ASP A 64 3.67 3.01 16.03
C ASP A 64 3.75 1.56 15.55
N ARG A 65 3.75 0.58 16.47
CA ARG A 65 3.66 -0.84 16.12
C ARG A 65 2.36 -1.18 15.40
N MET A 66 1.22 -0.70 15.89
CA MET A 66 -0.08 -0.92 15.27
C MET A 66 -0.14 -0.30 13.88
N ARG A 67 0.36 0.92 13.72
CA ARG A 67 0.45 1.61 12.41
C ARG A 67 1.37 0.86 11.45
N GLY A 68 2.51 0.36 11.93
CA GLY A 68 3.42 -0.44 11.11
C GLY A 68 2.76 -1.72 10.59
N MET A 69 2.01 -2.43 11.44
CA MET A 69 1.24 -3.61 11.04
C MET A 69 0.17 -3.26 10.00
N GLN A 70 -0.57 -2.16 10.20
CA GLN A 70 -1.58 -1.71 9.24
C GLN A 70 -0.96 -1.38 7.90
N VAL A 71 0.12 -0.60 7.88
CA VAL A 71 0.86 -0.25 6.66
C VAL A 71 1.37 -1.50 5.94
N PHE A 72 1.88 -2.49 6.69
CA PHE A 72 2.30 -3.76 6.12
C PHE A 72 1.14 -4.47 5.41
N LEU A 73 0.02 -4.66 6.10
CA LEU A 73 -1.13 -5.40 5.56
C LEU A 73 -1.77 -4.69 4.36
N ASP A 74 -1.90 -3.37 4.41
CA ASP A 74 -2.56 -2.59 3.36
C ASP A 74 -1.75 -2.51 2.07
N ASN A 75 -0.43 -2.75 2.13
CA ASN A 75 0.47 -2.55 0.99
C ASN A 75 1.14 -3.84 0.48
N VAL A 76 0.69 -5.03 0.90
CA VAL A 76 1.23 -6.32 0.41
C VAL A 76 1.17 -6.40 -1.13
N GLY A 77 0.08 -5.93 -1.74
CA GLY A 77 -0.07 -5.90 -3.20
C GLY A 77 1.00 -5.05 -3.87
N ALA A 78 1.24 -3.83 -3.36
CA ALA A 78 2.23 -2.90 -3.90
C ALA A 78 3.65 -3.47 -3.81
N VAL A 79 4.05 -3.95 -2.62
CA VAL A 79 5.40 -4.48 -2.43
C VAL A 79 5.61 -5.80 -3.18
N SER A 80 4.55 -6.62 -3.35
CA SER A 80 4.61 -7.81 -4.22
C SER A 80 4.88 -7.42 -5.67
N MET A 81 4.15 -6.44 -6.21
CA MET A 81 4.36 -5.97 -7.59
C MET A 81 5.73 -5.32 -7.77
N TYR A 82 6.19 -4.58 -6.78
CA TYR A 82 7.54 -4.02 -6.78
C TYR A 82 8.62 -5.12 -6.83
N SER A 83 8.45 -6.20 -6.07
CA SER A 83 9.38 -7.34 -6.07
C SER A 83 9.42 -8.04 -7.44
N VAL A 84 8.25 -8.20 -8.11
CA VAL A 84 8.19 -8.71 -9.48
C VAL A 84 8.95 -7.76 -10.42
N ARG A 85 8.71 -6.45 -10.35
CA ARG A 85 9.38 -5.45 -11.19
C ARG A 85 10.90 -5.48 -10.99
N LYS A 86 11.36 -5.55 -9.75
CA LYS A 86 12.77 -5.62 -9.40
C LYS A 86 13.42 -6.90 -9.96
N GLY A 87 12.78 -8.05 -9.78
CA GLY A 87 13.25 -9.31 -10.36
C GLY A 87 13.32 -9.29 -11.89
N LEU A 88 12.36 -8.66 -12.57
CA LEU A 88 12.41 -8.47 -14.03
C LEU A 88 13.56 -7.53 -14.44
N ALA A 89 13.77 -6.44 -13.69
CA ALA A 89 14.87 -5.51 -13.93
C ALA A 89 16.24 -6.19 -13.78
N ASP A 90 16.44 -6.96 -12.72
CA ASP A 90 17.67 -7.72 -12.45
C ASP A 90 17.94 -8.75 -13.55
N ALA A 91 16.89 -9.30 -14.16
CA ALA A 91 16.99 -10.21 -15.29
C ALA A 91 17.23 -9.49 -16.64
N GLY A 92 17.26 -8.14 -16.65
CA GLY A 92 17.44 -7.32 -17.86
C GLY A 92 16.16 -7.03 -18.64
N ALA A 93 14.98 -7.38 -18.11
CA ALA A 93 13.67 -7.12 -18.74
C ALA A 93 13.08 -5.79 -18.25
N GLN A 94 13.84 -4.69 -18.34
CA GLN A 94 13.43 -3.36 -17.94
C GLN A 94 13.44 -2.38 -19.12
N GLY A 95 12.39 -1.58 -19.25
CA GLY A 95 12.23 -0.56 -20.30
C GLY A 95 11.05 -0.85 -21.21
N ALA A 96 10.57 0.18 -21.92
CA ALA A 96 9.36 0.11 -22.74
C ALA A 96 9.42 -0.98 -23.81
N ASN A 97 10.57 -1.19 -24.44
CA ASN A 97 10.76 -2.18 -25.51
C ASN A 97 11.38 -3.50 -25.02
N ARG A 98 11.33 -3.82 -23.72
CA ARG A 98 11.87 -5.06 -23.17
C ARG A 98 10.76 -5.86 -22.48
N ILE A 99 10.63 -7.13 -22.84
CA ILE A 99 9.59 -8.03 -22.35
C ILE A 99 10.25 -9.30 -21.81
N ALA A 100 9.93 -9.65 -20.57
CA ALA A 100 10.24 -10.96 -20.04
C ALA A 100 9.30 -12.00 -20.65
N LEU A 101 9.83 -13.00 -21.33
CA LEU A 101 9.08 -14.08 -21.95
C LEU A 101 9.45 -15.41 -21.31
N PHE A 102 8.47 -16.15 -20.82
CA PHE A 102 8.65 -17.55 -20.46
C PHE A 102 8.32 -18.36 -21.71
N ALA A 103 9.34 -18.58 -22.55
CA ALA A 103 9.22 -19.27 -23.83
C ALA A 103 8.99 -20.80 -23.70
N GLN A 104 9.15 -21.32 -22.49
CA GLN A 104 8.77 -22.67 -22.10
C GLN A 104 7.76 -22.62 -20.96
N LEU A 105 7.09 -23.72 -20.71
CA LEU A 105 6.18 -23.81 -19.56
C LEU A 105 6.99 -23.73 -18.27
N MET A 106 6.46 -23.01 -17.27
CA MET A 106 7.12 -22.83 -15.98
C MET A 106 7.31 -24.15 -15.25
N ASP A 107 8.40 -24.26 -14.54
CA ASP A 107 8.78 -25.39 -13.70
C ASP A 107 8.95 -24.96 -12.23
N SER A 108 9.48 -25.86 -11.39
CA SER A 108 9.71 -25.62 -9.97
C SER A 108 10.84 -24.62 -9.66
N GLN A 109 11.64 -24.20 -10.63
CA GLN A 109 12.69 -23.20 -10.42
C GLN A 109 12.17 -21.79 -10.43
N THR A 110 10.97 -21.58 -10.99
CA THR A 110 10.35 -20.26 -11.10
C THR A 110 9.49 -19.98 -9.88
N LEU A 111 9.96 -19.10 -9.01
CA LEU A 111 9.26 -18.71 -7.76
C LEU A 111 8.31 -17.52 -8.02
N VAL A 112 7.50 -17.60 -9.05
CA VAL A 112 6.42 -16.63 -9.34
C VAL A 112 5.15 -17.08 -8.66
N VAL A 113 4.61 -16.20 -7.81
CA VAL A 113 3.35 -16.49 -7.11
C VAL A 113 2.20 -16.59 -8.12
N THR A 114 1.37 -17.64 -8.00
CA THR A 114 0.16 -17.90 -8.79
C THR A 114 0.35 -18.21 -10.29
N ALA A 115 1.57 -18.39 -10.77
CA ALA A 115 1.82 -18.86 -12.13
C ALA A 115 1.33 -20.30 -12.34
N ASN A 116 1.04 -20.66 -13.60
CA ASN A 116 0.69 -22.03 -13.97
C ASN A 116 1.70 -22.63 -14.96
N THR A 117 1.64 -23.95 -15.12
CA THR A 117 2.52 -24.71 -16.01
C THR A 117 1.87 -25.09 -17.34
N SER A 118 0.78 -24.39 -17.74
CA SER A 118 -0.02 -24.74 -18.92
C SER A 118 -0.16 -23.62 -19.96
N THR A 119 0.41 -22.44 -19.68
CA THR A 119 0.40 -21.30 -20.62
C THR A 119 1.76 -20.63 -20.66
N LEU A 120 2.05 -19.92 -21.75
CA LEU A 120 3.19 -19.00 -21.82
C LEU A 120 2.86 -17.69 -21.12
N TYR A 121 3.88 -17.02 -20.62
CA TYR A 121 3.75 -15.71 -20.00
C TYR A 121 4.67 -14.68 -20.65
N ALA A 122 4.14 -13.48 -20.86
CA ALA A 122 4.90 -12.30 -21.23
C ALA A 122 4.61 -11.17 -20.24
N TYR A 123 5.65 -10.66 -19.59
CA TYR A 123 5.56 -9.64 -18.55
C TYR A 123 6.42 -8.42 -18.90
N THR A 124 5.91 -7.24 -18.58
CA THR A 124 6.70 -6.02 -18.54
C THR A 124 6.04 -4.99 -17.61
N TYR A 125 6.73 -3.90 -17.36
CA TYR A 125 6.20 -2.73 -16.66
C TYR A 125 6.29 -1.50 -17.54
N THR A 126 5.24 -0.67 -17.50
CA THR A 126 5.32 0.69 -18.06
C THR A 126 6.11 1.60 -17.12
N ASP A 127 6.67 2.65 -17.68
CA ASP A 127 7.25 3.78 -16.96
C ASP A 127 6.71 5.08 -17.56
N LEU A 128 5.45 5.39 -17.25
CA LEU A 128 4.74 6.50 -17.87
C LEU A 128 5.32 7.87 -17.48
N ALA A 129 6.03 7.96 -16.33
CA ALA A 129 6.73 9.19 -15.94
C ALA A 129 7.91 9.48 -16.86
N LYS A 130 8.60 8.45 -17.34
CA LYS A 130 9.78 8.56 -18.21
C LYS A 130 9.39 8.57 -19.70
N ASP A 131 8.56 7.61 -20.10
CA ASP A 131 8.30 7.30 -21.51
C ASP A 131 7.08 8.06 -22.04
N GLY A 132 6.23 8.62 -21.15
CA GLY A 132 4.95 9.21 -21.50
C GLY A 132 3.91 8.16 -21.89
N PRO A 133 2.89 8.53 -22.68
CA PRO A 133 1.92 7.59 -23.21
C PRO A 133 2.61 6.42 -23.90
N THR A 134 2.24 5.20 -23.53
CA THR A 134 2.91 3.97 -23.99
C THR A 134 1.91 3.06 -24.67
N VAL A 135 2.29 2.56 -25.84
CA VAL A 135 1.50 1.60 -26.63
C VAL A 135 1.89 0.18 -26.26
N ILE A 136 0.88 -0.64 -26.00
CA ILE A 136 0.99 -2.10 -25.91
C ILE A 136 0.24 -2.67 -27.12
N ASP A 137 0.97 -3.18 -28.10
CA ASP A 137 0.41 -3.77 -29.33
C ASP A 137 0.43 -5.29 -29.15
N ILE A 138 -0.74 -5.89 -28.91
CA ILE A 138 -0.86 -7.31 -28.59
C ILE A 138 -1.30 -8.13 -29.80
N PRO A 139 -0.72 -9.33 -30.00
CA PRO A 139 -1.14 -10.24 -31.06
C PRO A 139 -2.48 -10.91 -30.75
N PRO A 140 -3.14 -11.49 -31.78
CA PRO A 140 -4.34 -12.30 -31.58
C PRO A 140 -4.12 -13.48 -30.62
N GLY A 141 -5.19 -13.85 -29.89
CA GLY A 141 -5.21 -15.03 -29.02
C GLY A 141 -4.52 -14.86 -27.66
N MET A 142 -4.12 -13.64 -27.32
CA MET A 142 -3.61 -13.34 -25.97
C MET A 142 -4.75 -13.24 -24.95
N LEU A 143 -4.41 -13.49 -23.70
CA LEU A 143 -5.27 -13.26 -22.54
C LEU A 143 -4.47 -12.53 -21.48
N GLY A 144 -4.92 -11.38 -21.03
CA GLY A 144 -4.21 -10.67 -19.99
C GLY A 144 -4.88 -9.41 -19.49
N PHE A 145 -4.12 -8.66 -18.72
CA PHE A 145 -4.58 -7.42 -18.09
C PHE A 145 -3.42 -6.46 -17.83
N LEU A 146 -3.77 -5.23 -17.54
CA LEU A 146 -2.91 -4.23 -16.94
C LEU A 146 -3.37 -4.00 -15.50
N ASN A 147 -2.43 -4.08 -14.55
CA ASN A 147 -2.63 -3.68 -13.16
C ASN A 147 -1.74 -2.49 -12.83
N ASP A 148 -2.18 -1.67 -11.88
CA ASP A 148 -1.40 -0.54 -11.37
C ASP A 148 -0.30 -0.97 -10.38
N ALA A 149 0.45 -0.01 -9.84
CA ALA A 149 1.54 -0.26 -8.90
C ALA A 149 1.08 -0.91 -7.58
N TRP A 150 -0.21 -0.80 -7.21
CA TRP A 150 -0.83 -1.46 -6.04
C TRP A 150 -1.54 -2.77 -6.38
N GLN A 151 -1.29 -3.33 -7.56
CA GLN A 151 -1.97 -4.52 -8.08
C GLN A 151 -3.49 -4.32 -8.31
N ARG A 152 -3.97 -3.09 -8.35
CA ARG A 152 -5.37 -2.82 -8.66
C ARG A 152 -5.60 -2.97 -10.16
N PHE A 153 -6.73 -3.55 -10.51
CA PHE A 153 -7.12 -3.79 -11.90
C PHE A 153 -7.34 -2.47 -12.66
N VAL A 154 -6.71 -2.33 -13.83
CA VAL A 154 -6.89 -1.20 -14.75
C VAL A 154 -7.74 -1.59 -15.94
N GLY A 155 -7.43 -2.71 -16.61
CA GLY A 155 -8.18 -3.16 -17.76
C GLY A 155 -7.73 -4.50 -18.31
N ASN A 156 -8.65 -5.21 -18.96
CA ASN A 156 -8.36 -6.44 -19.67
C ASN A 156 -7.78 -6.18 -21.06
N MET A 157 -6.95 -7.11 -21.51
CA MET A 157 -6.37 -7.16 -22.86
C MET A 157 -6.55 -8.57 -23.44
N GLY A 158 -6.73 -8.67 -24.74
CA GLY A 158 -6.89 -9.96 -25.41
C GLY A 158 -8.32 -10.50 -25.31
N VAL A 159 -8.47 -11.80 -25.11
CA VAL A 159 -9.76 -12.53 -25.18
C VAL A 159 -10.86 -11.91 -24.30
N THR A 160 -10.49 -11.39 -23.13
CA THR A 160 -11.42 -10.72 -22.21
C THR A 160 -11.40 -9.19 -22.33
N GLY A 161 -10.55 -8.66 -23.20
CA GLY A 161 -10.42 -7.24 -23.48
C GLY A 161 -11.35 -6.75 -24.59
N PRO A 162 -11.35 -5.44 -24.87
CA PRO A 162 -12.17 -4.83 -25.91
C PRO A 162 -11.80 -5.31 -27.34
N ASP A 163 -10.59 -5.82 -27.55
CA ASP A 163 -10.17 -6.43 -28.80
C ASP A 163 -10.78 -7.83 -29.03
N ALA A 164 -11.43 -8.40 -28.03
CA ALA A 164 -12.10 -9.71 -28.08
C ALA A 164 -11.19 -10.82 -28.63
N GLY A 165 -9.90 -10.78 -28.30
CA GLY A 165 -8.89 -11.74 -28.72
C GLY A 165 -8.42 -11.61 -30.17
N LYS A 166 -8.80 -10.55 -30.88
CA LYS A 166 -8.36 -10.28 -32.25
C LYS A 166 -6.97 -9.65 -32.30
N GLY A 167 -6.45 -9.24 -31.15
CA GLY A 167 -5.28 -8.40 -31.04
C GLY A 167 -5.61 -6.91 -31.25
N GLY A 168 -4.68 -6.04 -30.91
CA GLY A 168 -4.88 -4.61 -31.06
C GLY A 168 -3.94 -3.77 -30.23
N LYS A 169 -4.04 -2.47 -30.43
CA LYS A 169 -3.17 -1.50 -29.78
C LYS A 169 -3.88 -0.86 -28.58
N TYR A 170 -3.27 -1.02 -27.44
CA TYR A 170 -3.71 -0.38 -26.20
C TYR A 170 -2.82 0.83 -25.91
N LEU A 171 -3.43 1.98 -25.65
CA LEU A 171 -2.72 3.18 -25.26
C LEU A 171 -2.86 3.38 -23.75
N VAL A 172 -1.74 3.24 -23.05
CA VAL A 172 -1.64 3.48 -21.60
C VAL A 172 -1.15 4.90 -21.40
N VAL A 173 -1.95 5.76 -20.75
CA VAL A 173 -1.61 7.17 -20.55
C VAL A 173 -1.22 7.47 -19.11
N PRO A 174 -0.30 8.44 -18.87
CA PRO A 174 0.07 8.84 -17.51
C PRO A 174 -1.11 9.36 -16.70
N PRO A 175 -1.05 9.28 -15.37
CA PRO A 175 -2.03 9.93 -14.49
C PRO A 175 -2.19 11.41 -14.81
N GLY A 176 -3.45 11.85 -14.98
CA GLY A 176 -3.76 13.25 -15.32
C GLY A 176 -3.41 13.68 -16.75
N TYR A 177 -3.19 12.74 -17.66
CA TYR A 177 -2.92 13.04 -19.06
C TYR A 177 -4.09 13.79 -19.73
N THR A 178 -3.78 14.91 -20.37
CA THR A 178 -4.75 15.77 -21.08
C THR A 178 -4.43 15.95 -22.56
N GLY A 179 -3.44 15.21 -23.07
CA GLY A 179 -3.08 15.25 -24.48
C GLY A 179 -4.08 14.47 -25.36
N ASP A 180 -3.89 14.57 -26.66
CA ASP A 180 -4.74 13.93 -27.66
C ASP A 180 -4.64 12.39 -27.58
N ILE A 181 -5.77 11.73 -27.77
CA ILE A 181 -5.86 10.28 -27.93
C ILE A 181 -6.10 9.98 -29.41
N PRO A 182 -5.12 9.44 -30.12
CA PRO A 182 -5.29 9.12 -31.53
C PRO A 182 -6.32 8.00 -31.74
N ASP A 183 -6.98 7.99 -32.88
CA ASP A 183 -7.89 6.91 -33.26
C ASP A 183 -7.16 5.57 -33.40
N GLY A 184 -7.88 4.48 -33.20
CA GLY A 184 -7.37 3.10 -33.36
C GLY A 184 -6.68 2.50 -32.15
N TYR A 185 -6.77 3.14 -30.99
CA TYR A 185 -6.26 2.62 -29.73
C TYR A 185 -7.39 2.32 -28.73
N PHE A 186 -7.23 1.24 -27.97
CA PHE A 186 -8.00 0.99 -26.75
C PHE A 186 -7.34 1.73 -25.59
N LEU A 187 -8.05 2.67 -24.99
CA LEU A 187 -7.49 3.53 -23.93
C LEU A 187 -7.46 2.82 -22.57
N LEU A 188 -6.32 2.89 -21.89
CA LEU A 188 -6.12 2.50 -20.48
C LEU A 188 -5.57 3.69 -19.69
N GLN A 189 -6.23 4.02 -18.57
CA GLN A 189 -5.93 5.18 -17.72
C GLN A 189 -5.62 4.74 -16.28
N PRO A 190 -4.43 4.20 -16.03
CA PRO A 190 -4.04 3.84 -14.68
C PRO A 190 -3.81 5.08 -13.81
N PRO A 191 -4.02 4.98 -12.49
CA PRO A 191 -3.69 6.06 -11.55
C PRO A 191 -2.19 6.15 -11.23
N THR A 192 -1.36 5.24 -11.76
CA THR A 192 0.07 5.11 -11.45
C THR A 192 0.94 5.19 -12.71
N ASN A 193 2.23 5.51 -12.52
CA ASN A 193 3.21 5.54 -13.60
C ASN A 193 3.77 4.13 -13.92
N ARG A 194 3.94 3.31 -12.89
CA ARG A 194 4.44 1.94 -13.02
C ARG A 194 3.26 0.97 -13.07
N ASN A 195 3.06 0.35 -14.22
CA ASN A 195 1.91 -0.55 -14.40
C ASN A 195 2.40 -1.89 -14.91
N PHE A 196 1.85 -2.95 -14.35
CA PHE A 196 2.22 -4.33 -14.67
C PHE A 196 1.38 -4.85 -15.84
N MET A 197 2.03 -5.11 -16.96
CA MET A 197 1.45 -5.85 -18.08
C MET A 197 1.65 -7.34 -17.84
N PHE A 198 0.55 -8.06 -17.79
CA PHE A 198 0.50 -9.50 -17.65
C PHE A 198 -0.23 -10.10 -18.83
N LEU A 199 0.47 -10.87 -19.67
CA LEU A 199 -0.12 -11.55 -20.81
C LEU A 199 0.16 -13.05 -20.77
N ARG A 200 -0.82 -13.83 -21.21
CA ARG A 200 -0.73 -15.28 -21.41
C ARG A 200 -0.90 -15.61 -22.88
N GLY A 201 -0.03 -16.48 -23.40
CA GLY A 201 -0.14 -17.05 -24.73
C GLY A 201 -0.75 -18.44 -24.68
N SER A 202 -1.77 -18.69 -25.52
CA SER A 202 -2.38 -20.01 -25.64
C SER A 202 -1.45 -20.96 -26.41
N ILE A 203 -1.23 -22.14 -25.86
CA ILE A 203 -0.45 -23.24 -26.49
C ILE A 203 -1.34 -24.25 -27.23
N ALA A 204 -2.61 -23.93 -27.50
CA ALA A 204 -3.56 -24.85 -28.15
C ALA A 204 -3.08 -25.32 -29.54
N LYS A 205 -2.24 -24.53 -30.23
CA LYS A 205 -1.61 -24.87 -31.49
C LYS A 205 -0.15 -25.35 -31.36
N GLY A 206 0.28 -25.62 -30.14
CA GLY A 206 1.65 -25.99 -29.77
C GLY A 206 2.49 -24.82 -29.23
N LEU A 207 3.59 -25.18 -28.58
CA LEU A 207 4.47 -24.23 -27.90
C LEU A 207 5.18 -23.28 -28.89
N LYS A 208 5.80 -23.85 -29.94
CA LYS A 208 6.56 -23.08 -30.92
C LYS A 208 5.73 -22.02 -31.63
N PRO A 209 4.54 -22.31 -32.20
CA PRO A 209 3.67 -21.29 -32.79
C PRO A 209 3.24 -20.20 -31.80
N ALA A 210 3.04 -20.55 -30.54
CA ALA A 210 2.69 -19.58 -29.49
C ALA A 210 3.84 -18.61 -29.20
N VAL A 211 5.07 -19.11 -29.08
CA VAL A 211 6.28 -18.28 -28.93
C VAL A 211 6.46 -17.37 -30.14
N GLU A 212 6.38 -17.92 -31.33
CA GLU A 212 6.50 -17.16 -32.60
C GLU A 212 5.45 -16.05 -32.72
N ASN A 213 4.20 -16.32 -32.34
CA ASN A 213 3.16 -15.30 -32.32
C ASN A 213 3.48 -14.13 -31.39
N ILE A 214 4.02 -14.42 -30.21
CA ILE A 214 4.42 -13.39 -29.23
C ILE A 214 5.63 -12.63 -29.75
N THR A 215 6.71 -13.31 -30.10
CA THR A 215 7.99 -12.65 -30.43
C THR A 215 7.93 -11.85 -31.73
N SER A 216 7.06 -12.22 -32.68
CA SER A 216 6.91 -11.50 -33.93
C SER A 216 5.97 -10.30 -33.85
N ASN A 217 4.99 -10.32 -32.94
CA ASN A 217 3.88 -9.37 -33.02
C ASN A 217 3.65 -8.55 -31.75
N LEU A 218 4.08 -9.02 -30.57
CA LEU A 218 3.93 -8.25 -29.32
C LEU A 218 4.96 -7.12 -29.28
N LYS A 219 4.49 -5.88 -29.11
CA LYS A 219 5.36 -4.71 -28.99
C LYS A 219 4.91 -3.82 -27.85
N VAL A 220 5.88 -3.20 -27.16
CA VAL A 220 5.62 -2.16 -26.16
C VAL A 220 6.58 -1.00 -26.45
N TYR A 221 6.02 0.18 -26.71
CA TYR A 221 6.80 1.35 -27.11
C TYR A 221 6.12 2.66 -26.71
N PRO A 222 6.87 3.76 -26.50
CA PRO A 222 6.30 5.08 -26.29
C PRO A 222 5.49 5.54 -27.50
N LEU A 223 4.35 6.19 -27.30
CA LEU A 223 3.49 6.69 -28.40
C LEU A 223 4.25 7.62 -29.34
N LYS A 224 5.16 8.43 -28.84
CA LYS A 224 6.00 9.32 -29.64
C LYS A 224 6.83 8.59 -30.70
N ASP A 225 7.11 7.31 -30.49
CA ASP A 225 7.92 6.47 -31.38
C ASP A 225 7.05 5.60 -32.29
N ALA A 226 5.72 5.81 -32.32
CA ALA A 226 4.75 4.95 -33.01
C ALA A 226 5.00 4.87 -34.55
N ALA A 227 5.61 5.91 -35.16
CA ALA A 227 5.96 5.89 -36.57
C ALA A 227 7.14 4.94 -36.90
N ASN A 228 8.05 4.74 -35.95
CA ASN A 228 9.21 3.85 -36.09
C ASN A 228 9.63 3.32 -34.71
N PRO A 229 8.85 2.41 -34.10
CA PRO A 229 9.13 1.88 -32.79
C PRO A 229 10.43 1.05 -32.81
N ALA A 230 11.21 1.21 -31.73
CA ALA A 230 12.39 0.39 -31.55
C ALA A 230 12.01 -1.10 -31.50
N GLU A 231 12.93 -1.96 -31.94
CA GLU A 231 12.73 -3.42 -31.88
C GLU A 231 12.48 -3.88 -30.44
N THR A 232 11.50 -4.75 -30.25
CA THR A 232 11.19 -5.32 -28.96
C THR A 232 12.18 -6.43 -28.62
N ALA A 233 12.92 -6.29 -27.54
CA ALA A 233 13.83 -7.30 -27.03
C ALA A 233 13.08 -8.22 -26.04
N PHE A 234 13.10 -9.52 -26.32
CA PHE A 234 12.56 -10.55 -25.44
C PHE A 234 13.67 -11.16 -24.60
N VAL A 235 13.50 -11.09 -23.28
CA VAL A 235 14.40 -11.74 -22.31
C VAL A 235 13.77 -13.08 -21.93
N ASP A 236 14.39 -14.19 -22.36
CA ASP A 236 13.89 -15.51 -22.00
C ASP A 236 14.15 -15.81 -20.52
N MET A 237 13.06 -15.98 -19.78
CA MET A 237 13.01 -16.28 -18.36
C MET A 237 12.84 -17.77 -18.07
N SER A 238 12.75 -18.61 -19.11
CA SER A 238 12.51 -20.04 -18.97
C SER A 238 13.64 -20.71 -18.19
N SER A 239 13.29 -21.59 -17.26
CA SER A 239 14.23 -22.35 -16.44
C SER A 239 15.28 -21.51 -15.67
N LYS A 240 14.99 -20.23 -15.46
CA LYS A 240 15.81 -19.36 -14.62
C LYS A 240 15.23 -19.30 -13.21
N ALA A 241 16.09 -19.32 -12.21
CA ALA A 241 15.71 -18.99 -10.85
C ALA A 241 15.26 -17.52 -10.81
N PHE A 242 13.99 -17.30 -10.61
CA PHE A 242 13.36 -15.99 -10.60
C PHE A 242 12.46 -15.89 -9.38
N ASN A 243 12.86 -15.11 -8.39
CA ASN A 243 12.15 -14.96 -7.14
C ASN A 243 11.42 -13.62 -7.12
N THR A 244 10.12 -13.65 -6.98
CA THR A 244 9.25 -12.46 -6.89
C THR A 244 8.58 -12.32 -5.53
N VAL A 245 9.02 -13.09 -4.54
CA VAL A 245 8.51 -13.01 -3.16
C VAL A 245 9.02 -11.73 -2.52
N PHE A 246 8.12 -10.97 -1.94
CA PHE A 246 8.49 -9.75 -1.22
C PHE A 246 9.25 -10.09 0.08
N PRO A 247 10.13 -9.21 0.57
CA PRO A 247 10.89 -9.44 1.80
C PRO A 247 9.97 -9.44 3.03
N SER A 248 10.37 -10.23 4.05
CA SER A 248 9.65 -10.33 5.33
C SER A 248 10.34 -9.57 6.47
N ASP A 249 11.33 -8.76 6.17
CA ASP A 249 12.08 -7.92 7.10
C ASP A 249 11.82 -6.43 6.84
N PHE A 250 12.63 -5.54 7.44
CA PHE A 250 12.46 -4.10 7.31
C PHE A 250 12.57 -3.59 5.86
N SER A 251 13.25 -4.31 4.97
CA SER A 251 13.36 -3.94 3.55
C SER A 251 12.01 -3.93 2.83
N TYR A 252 10.97 -4.55 3.41
CA TYR A 252 9.59 -4.38 2.96
C TYR A 252 9.16 -2.90 2.97
N PHE A 253 9.44 -2.20 4.06
CA PHE A 253 9.09 -0.78 4.22
C PHE A 253 9.97 0.14 3.38
N GLU A 254 11.22 -0.24 3.16
CA GLU A 254 12.14 0.47 2.24
C GLU A 254 11.61 0.38 0.80
N ASN A 255 11.24 -0.82 0.36
CA ASN A 255 10.62 -1.02 -0.96
C ASN A 255 9.30 -0.25 -1.10
N LEU A 256 8.46 -0.24 -0.05
CA LEU A 256 7.22 0.55 -0.05
C LEU A 256 7.51 2.05 -0.17
N ASN A 257 8.54 2.54 0.51
CA ASN A 257 8.94 3.94 0.40
C ASN A 257 9.36 4.29 -1.04
N GLU A 258 10.13 3.43 -1.72
CA GLU A 258 10.50 3.65 -3.12
C GLU A 258 9.26 3.77 -4.01
N ILE A 259 8.26 2.88 -3.84
CA ILE A 259 7.00 2.94 -4.59
C ILE A 259 6.28 4.28 -4.35
N ILE A 260 6.20 4.71 -3.08
CA ILE A 260 5.54 5.98 -2.71
C ILE A 260 6.24 7.19 -3.34
N GLN A 261 7.57 7.16 -3.48
CA GLN A 261 8.31 8.25 -4.10
C GLN A 261 8.17 8.28 -5.64
N GLU A 262 7.92 7.14 -6.27
CA GLU A 262 7.79 7.04 -7.72
C GLU A 262 6.37 7.37 -8.23
N GLU A 263 5.35 7.29 -7.38
CA GLU A 263 3.95 7.33 -7.80
C GLU A 263 3.24 8.62 -7.36
N PRO A 264 2.20 9.07 -8.09
CA PRO A 264 1.43 10.24 -7.70
C PRO A 264 0.74 10.04 -6.35
N ILE A 265 0.74 11.08 -5.51
CA ILE A 265 0.09 11.07 -4.18
C ILE A 265 -1.39 10.65 -4.27
N ALA A 266 -2.11 11.09 -5.32
CA ALA A 266 -3.50 10.72 -5.54
C ALA A 266 -3.71 9.21 -5.72
N ALA A 267 -2.70 8.48 -6.21
CA ALA A 267 -2.75 7.02 -6.36
C ALA A 267 -2.68 6.29 -5.02
N ILE A 268 -2.04 6.91 -4.01
CA ILE A 268 -1.80 6.35 -2.68
C ILE A 268 -3.08 6.39 -1.83
N GLY A 269 -3.94 7.40 -2.02
CA GLY A 269 -5.08 7.72 -1.15
C GLY A 269 -6.21 6.68 -1.07
N GLY A 270 -6.18 5.61 -1.86
CA GLY A 270 -7.14 4.51 -1.78
C GLY A 270 -6.70 3.33 -0.92
N SER A 271 -5.44 3.31 -0.45
CA SER A 271 -4.82 2.17 0.23
C SER A 271 -4.23 2.52 1.60
N ILE A 272 -4.23 3.80 1.99
CA ILE A 272 -3.77 4.24 3.30
C ILE A 272 -4.97 4.80 4.04
N PRO A 273 -5.31 4.32 5.26
CA PRO A 273 -6.32 4.95 6.09
C PRO A 273 -5.97 6.44 6.21
N THR A 274 -6.91 7.30 5.84
CA THR A 274 -6.77 8.75 5.98
C THR A 274 -6.84 9.15 7.45
N THR A 275 -5.81 8.82 8.21
CA THR A 275 -5.51 9.51 9.44
C THR A 275 -4.78 10.79 9.06
N PRO A 276 -5.09 11.96 9.67
CA PRO A 276 -4.43 13.22 9.31
C PRO A 276 -2.93 13.04 9.43
N ARG A 277 -2.27 13.25 8.33
CA ARG A 277 -0.86 13.08 8.11
C ARG A 277 -0.02 13.82 9.14
N ALA A 278 0.64 13.11 10.01
CA ALA A 278 1.98 13.51 10.40
C ALA A 278 2.88 13.19 9.18
N SER A 279 3.50 14.24 8.60
CA SER A 279 4.46 14.26 7.50
C SER A 279 4.94 12.88 7.03
N GLY A 280 4.94 12.61 5.71
CA GLY A 280 5.24 11.33 5.06
C GLY A 280 6.60 10.69 5.37
N GLN A 281 6.90 10.55 6.62
CA GLN A 281 8.00 9.76 7.14
C GLN A 281 7.41 8.45 7.66
N LEU A 282 7.85 7.36 7.08
CA LEU A 282 7.82 6.05 7.73
C LEU A 282 8.47 6.20 9.12
N PRO A 283 8.04 5.43 10.13
CA PRO A 283 8.69 5.46 11.43
C PRO A 283 10.20 5.29 11.24
N SER A 284 10.97 6.26 11.70
CA SER A 284 12.43 6.23 11.59
C SER A 284 12.98 5.04 12.39
N PRO A 285 13.84 4.17 11.83
CA PRO A 285 14.35 3.00 12.52
C PRO A 285 15.29 3.30 13.68
N THR A 286 15.60 4.56 13.95
CA THR A 286 16.56 4.94 14.99
C THR A 286 16.01 6.01 15.93
N ARG A 287 15.26 5.60 16.95
CA ARG A 287 15.45 6.26 18.23
C ARG A 287 16.66 5.59 18.91
N THR A 288 17.83 6.19 18.74
CA THR A 288 18.97 5.92 19.63
C THR A 288 18.49 6.16 21.06
N PRO A 289 18.69 5.22 22.00
CA PRO A 289 18.31 5.47 23.39
C PRO A 289 19.00 6.75 23.85
N ALA A 290 18.22 7.65 24.43
CA ALA A 290 18.71 8.91 24.97
C ALA A 290 19.93 8.59 25.86
N SER A 291 21.10 9.08 25.45
CA SER A 291 22.30 9.05 26.27
C SER A 291 21.96 9.73 27.59
N LYS A 292 22.15 8.98 28.69
CA LYS A 292 22.12 9.49 30.04
C LYS A 292 22.90 10.81 30.06
N ARG A 293 22.23 11.94 30.21
CA ARG A 293 22.87 13.13 30.74
C ARG A 293 23.16 12.86 32.19
N MET A 294 24.38 12.42 32.46
CA MET A 294 24.97 12.49 33.81
C MET A 294 25.05 13.95 34.22
N GLY A 295 24.66 14.22 35.47
CA GLY A 295 24.51 15.50 36.05
C GLY A 295 25.79 16.33 36.24
N ARG A 296 25.56 17.58 36.49
CA ARG A 296 26.26 18.33 37.56
C ARG A 296 25.25 19.22 38.24
#